data_3198c557e1ba3fc4055850f2ff79c99d
#
_entry.id   3198c557e1ba3fc4055850f2ff79c99d
#
_cell.length_a   1.000
_cell.length_b   1.000
_cell.length_c   1.000
_cell.angle_alpha   90.00
_cell.angle_beta   90.00
_cell.angle_gamma   90.00
#
_symmetry.space_group_name_H-M   'P 1'
#
loop_
_entity.id
_entity.type
_entity.pdbx_description
1 polymer ?
#
loop_
_entity_poly.entity_id
_entity_poly.type
_entity_poly.pdbx_seq_one_letter_code
_entity_poly.pdbx_strand_id
1 'polypeptide(L)'
;MNWLEVSLTVNGELAESVADVFARFAPNGVMTEQGVKFLDDEDEGTATGPITVRAYLEVNEQLEETRQKLEESLFYLGMITPVPTPTYKQIADQNWMEAWKQHYKPILIGQRLLILPAWLESPEPKRIPIKIDPGMAFGTGTHPTTQLCLELMERSADLRGLNVIDVGCGSGILSIAALKLGAKTVLGVDIDIESVKNSRKNADTNGVGEELMLGQGSVTEILAGNFQIKSAPLVVANILAPIIIRLFDAGLAELVEPNGEIILSGILAHQAENVIEAAQAKSLKRNDQRQIADWVAISLKR
;
A
#
# COMPACT_ATOMS: atom_id res chain seq x y z
N MET A 1 -12.39 24.21 -3.42
CA MET A 1 -10.99 24.69 -3.35
C MET A 1 -10.45 24.72 -4.77
N ASN A 2 -9.62 25.66 -5.13
CA ASN A 2 -8.97 25.68 -6.43
C ASN A 2 -7.54 25.17 -6.25
N TRP A 3 -7.02 24.48 -7.25
CA TRP A 3 -5.68 23.90 -7.22
C TRP A 3 -4.84 24.46 -8.38
N LEU A 4 -3.54 24.59 -8.15
CA LEU A 4 -2.55 24.88 -9.17
C LEU A 4 -1.73 23.62 -9.39
N GLU A 5 -1.92 22.95 -10.54
CA GLU A 5 -1.03 21.86 -10.97
C GLU A 5 0.32 22.45 -11.37
N VAL A 6 1.38 21.89 -10.84
CA VAL A 6 2.75 22.08 -11.32
C VAL A 6 3.22 20.77 -11.91
N SER A 7 3.81 20.82 -13.11
CA SER A 7 4.29 19.63 -13.80
C SER A 7 5.66 19.85 -14.44
N LEU A 8 6.46 18.79 -14.44
CA LEU A 8 7.77 18.71 -15.09
C LEU A 8 7.92 17.37 -15.80
N THR A 9 8.40 17.41 -17.03
CA THR A 9 8.73 16.20 -17.80
C THR A 9 10.24 16.07 -17.87
N VAL A 10 10.78 15.00 -17.30
CA VAL A 10 12.21 14.77 -17.10
C VAL A 10 12.59 13.32 -17.41
N ASN A 11 13.89 13.04 -17.50
CA ASN A 11 14.38 11.66 -17.60
C ASN A 11 14.25 10.91 -16.25
N GLY A 12 14.37 9.57 -16.26
CA GLY A 12 14.14 8.74 -15.09
C GLY A 12 15.01 9.07 -13.87
N GLU A 13 16.29 9.41 -14.10
CA GLU A 13 17.22 9.74 -13.01
C GLU A 13 16.83 11.04 -12.29
N LEU A 14 16.26 12.00 -13.01
CA LEU A 14 15.85 13.27 -12.44
C LEU A 14 14.44 13.24 -11.83
N ALA A 15 13.62 12.27 -12.24
CA ALA A 15 12.21 12.20 -11.82
C ALA A 15 12.05 12.04 -10.30
N GLU A 16 12.87 11.21 -9.66
CA GLU A 16 12.84 11.03 -8.20
C GLU A 16 13.22 12.32 -7.48
N SER A 17 14.30 12.99 -7.93
CA SER A 17 14.74 14.25 -7.32
C SER A 17 13.71 15.38 -7.47
N VAL A 18 13.02 15.44 -8.61
CA VAL A 18 11.92 16.39 -8.85
C VAL A 18 10.71 16.03 -7.96
N ALA A 19 10.39 14.74 -7.84
CA ALA A 19 9.31 14.28 -6.98
C ALA A 19 9.57 14.63 -5.50
N ASP A 20 10.79 14.47 -5.03
CA ASP A 20 11.21 14.85 -3.67
C ASP A 20 11.09 16.37 -3.43
N VAL A 21 11.47 17.19 -4.42
CA VAL A 21 11.26 18.63 -4.34
C VAL A 21 9.78 18.97 -4.27
N PHE A 22 8.96 18.39 -5.14
CA PHE A 22 7.52 18.63 -5.18
C PHE A 22 6.82 18.20 -3.88
N ALA A 23 7.20 17.06 -3.30
CA ALA A 23 6.62 16.53 -2.07
C ALA A 23 6.76 17.47 -0.87
N ARG A 24 7.79 18.34 -0.85
CA ARG A 24 7.97 19.34 0.22
C ARG A 24 6.91 20.42 0.21
N PHE A 25 6.28 20.68 -0.93
CA PHE A 25 5.33 21.76 -1.15
C PHE A 25 3.91 21.29 -1.43
N ALA A 26 3.74 19.99 -1.72
CA ALA A 26 2.46 19.39 -2.05
C ALA A 26 2.09 18.28 -1.05
N PRO A 27 1.49 18.62 0.09
CA PRO A 27 1.12 17.66 1.14
C PRO A 27 0.11 16.60 0.67
N ASN A 28 -0.57 16.86 -0.45
CA ASN A 28 -1.54 15.92 -1.06
C ASN A 28 -0.88 14.89 -2.00
N GLY A 29 0.44 14.86 -2.03
CA GLY A 29 1.22 13.88 -2.78
C GLY A 29 1.68 14.36 -4.15
N VAL A 30 2.56 13.56 -4.73
CA VAL A 30 3.17 13.76 -6.05
C VAL A 30 2.81 12.58 -6.93
N MET A 31 2.46 12.85 -8.17
CA MET A 31 2.15 11.83 -9.16
C MET A 31 3.26 11.76 -10.21
N THR A 32 3.69 10.55 -10.54
CA THR A 32 4.60 10.30 -11.66
C THR A 32 3.87 9.52 -12.75
N GLU A 33 4.01 9.97 -13.99
CA GLU A 33 3.38 9.36 -15.15
C GLU A 33 4.45 9.11 -16.22
N GLN A 34 4.53 7.87 -16.71
CA GLN A 34 5.44 7.49 -17.79
C GLN A 34 4.68 6.81 -18.91
N GLY A 35 5.06 7.08 -20.14
CA GLY A 35 4.51 6.40 -21.31
C GLY A 35 4.82 4.90 -21.26
N VAL A 36 3.86 4.07 -21.65
CA VAL A 36 4.04 2.63 -21.78
C VAL A 36 3.90 2.27 -23.26
N LYS A 37 4.87 1.53 -23.80
CA LYS A 37 4.81 0.99 -25.16
C LYS A 37 4.48 -0.49 -25.10
N PHE A 38 3.42 -0.88 -25.80
CA PHE A 38 3.04 -2.28 -25.98
C PHE A 38 3.55 -2.77 -27.34
N LEU A 39 4.11 -3.97 -27.39
CA LEU A 39 4.55 -4.61 -28.62
C LEU A 39 3.44 -5.39 -29.31
N ASP A 40 2.53 -5.96 -28.52
CA ASP A 40 1.30 -6.66 -28.95
C ASP A 40 0.23 -6.64 -27.85
N ASP A 41 -0.91 -7.26 -28.09
CA ASP A 41 -2.08 -7.29 -27.18
C ASP A 41 -1.87 -8.17 -25.92
N GLU A 42 -0.80 -8.96 -25.86
CA GLU A 42 -0.42 -9.80 -24.71
C GLU A 42 0.78 -9.22 -23.94
N ASP A 43 1.38 -8.11 -24.40
CA ASP A 43 2.51 -7.46 -23.76
C ASP A 43 2.08 -6.68 -22.52
N GLU A 44 2.76 -6.88 -21.40
CA GLU A 44 2.56 -6.13 -20.14
C GLU A 44 2.92 -4.64 -20.26
N GLY A 45 3.52 -4.26 -21.39
CA GLY A 45 3.96 -2.90 -21.69
C GLY A 45 5.29 -2.54 -21.03
N THR A 46 6.19 -2.01 -21.83
CA THR A 46 7.49 -1.50 -21.36
C THR A 46 7.38 0.00 -21.13
N ALA A 47 7.73 0.46 -19.92
CA ALA A 47 7.82 1.87 -19.61
C ALA A 47 8.85 2.56 -20.50
N THR A 48 8.44 3.56 -21.28
CA THR A 48 9.29 4.23 -22.26
C THR A 48 9.13 5.73 -22.22
N GLY A 49 10.20 6.43 -22.56
CA GLY A 49 10.21 7.90 -22.68
C GLY A 49 10.41 8.62 -21.34
N PRO A 50 10.29 9.94 -21.37
CA PRO A 50 10.45 10.77 -20.20
C PRO A 50 9.30 10.56 -19.20
N ILE A 51 9.58 10.87 -17.92
CA ILE A 51 8.63 10.80 -16.83
C ILE A 51 8.06 12.20 -16.59
N THR A 52 6.75 12.33 -16.53
CA THR A 52 6.08 13.54 -16.09
C THR A 52 5.79 13.45 -14.60
N VAL A 53 6.37 14.36 -13.82
CA VAL A 53 6.13 14.52 -12.39
C VAL A 53 5.13 15.65 -12.20
N ARG A 54 4.07 15.42 -11.43
CA ARG A 54 3.00 16.41 -11.16
C ARG A 54 2.78 16.54 -9.66
N ALA A 55 2.49 17.76 -9.23
CA ALA A 55 2.04 18.06 -7.89
C ALA A 55 0.94 19.12 -7.91
N TYR A 56 0.19 19.22 -6.82
CA TYR A 56 -0.96 20.11 -6.71
C TYR A 56 -0.81 21.02 -5.50
N LEU A 57 -0.69 22.32 -5.77
CA LEU A 57 -0.58 23.37 -4.76
C LEU A 57 -1.96 23.94 -4.48
N GLU A 58 -2.28 24.15 -3.21
CA GLU A 58 -3.54 24.75 -2.81
C GLU A 58 -3.57 26.24 -3.18
N VAL A 59 -4.64 26.70 -3.83
CA VAL A 59 -4.81 28.12 -4.16
C VAL A 59 -5.36 28.85 -2.93
N ASN A 60 -4.44 29.37 -2.12
CA ASN A 60 -4.69 30.15 -0.92
C ASN A 60 -3.79 31.41 -0.90
N GLU A 61 -3.84 32.19 0.17
CA GLU A 61 -3.06 33.42 0.32
C GLU A 61 -1.52 33.19 0.27
N GLN A 62 -1.07 31.97 0.53
CA GLN A 62 0.35 31.57 0.56
C GLN A 62 0.83 30.97 -0.77
N LEU A 63 -0.04 30.84 -1.79
CA LEU A 63 0.28 30.15 -3.04
C LEU A 63 1.54 30.74 -3.72
N GLU A 64 1.63 32.06 -3.84
CA GLU A 64 2.78 32.70 -4.52
C GLU A 64 4.09 32.49 -3.76
N GLU A 65 4.06 32.54 -2.43
CA GLU A 65 5.23 32.23 -1.59
C GLU A 65 5.65 30.74 -1.75
N THR A 66 4.68 29.83 -1.73
CA THR A 66 4.91 28.40 -1.94
C THR A 66 5.49 28.13 -3.32
N ARG A 67 4.94 28.76 -4.35
CA ARG A 67 5.42 28.65 -5.72
C ARG A 67 6.85 29.16 -5.87
N GLN A 68 7.17 30.32 -5.28
CA GLN A 68 8.51 30.90 -5.31
C GLN A 68 9.52 29.96 -4.63
N LYS A 69 9.23 29.42 -3.45
CA LYS A 69 10.11 28.48 -2.75
C LYS A 69 10.31 27.17 -3.53
N LEU A 70 9.26 26.71 -4.22
CA LEU A 70 9.34 25.53 -5.10
C LEU A 70 10.27 25.82 -6.29
N GLU A 71 10.11 26.96 -6.96
CA GLU A 71 10.96 27.38 -8.08
C GLU A 71 12.42 27.56 -7.65
N GLU A 72 12.68 28.16 -6.47
CA GLU A 72 14.01 28.23 -5.87
C GLU A 72 14.61 26.85 -5.63
N SER A 73 13.83 25.91 -5.11
CA SER A 73 14.29 24.54 -4.87
C SER A 73 14.63 23.82 -6.18
N LEU A 74 13.83 24.00 -7.23
CA LEU A 74 14.12 23.48 -8.58
C LEU A 74 15.35 24.17 -9.18
N PHE A 75 15.55 25.47 -8.97
CA PHE A 75 16.74 26.18 -9.41
C PHE A 75 18.01 25.59 -8.78
N TYR A 76 18.01 25.32 -7.47
CA TYR A 76 19.15 24.67 -6.81
C TYR A 76 19.38 23.24 -7.33
N LEU A 77 18.35 22.48 -7.59
CA LEU A 77 18.47 21.18 -8.26
C LEU A 77 19.07 21.34 -9.67
N GLY A 78 18.68 22.39 -10.39
CA GLY A 78 19.18 22.74 -11.72
C GLY A 78 20.67 23.10 -11.77
N MET A 79 21.27 23.50 -10.64
CA MET A 79 22.72 23.71 -10.56
C MET A 79 23.54 22.41 -10.60
N ILE A 80 22.90 21.28 -10.29
CA ILE A 80 23.51 19.93 -10.31
C ILE A 80 23.25 19.26 -11.66
N THR A 81 22.00 19.29 -12.10
CA THR A 81 21.55 18.66 -13.38
C THR A 81 20.49 19.54 -14.01
N PRO A 82 20.55 19.83 -15.34
CA PRO A 82 19.60 20.73 -16.00
C PRO A 82 18.14 20.30 -15.77
N VAL A 83 17.36 21.17 -15.13
CA VAL A 83 15.93 20.98 -14.87
C VAL A 83 15.14 21.85 -15.84
N PRO A 84 14.14 21.31 -16.57
CA PRO A 84 13.26 22.09 -17.41
C PRO A 84 12.46 23.12 -16.60
N THR A 85 11.88 24.10 -17.26
CA THR A 85 10.97 25.05 -16.62
C THR A 85 9.65 24.36 -16.25
N PRO A 86 9.16 24.48 -15.01
CA PRO A 86 7.90 23.89 -14.63
C PRO A 86 6.73 24.54 -15.38
N THR A 87 5.73 23.74 -15.68
CA THR A 87 4.47 24.18 -16.27
C THR A 87 3.42 24.26 -15.18
N TYR A 88 2.66 25.37 -15.18
CA TYR A 88 1.58 25.59 -14.22
C TYR A 88 0.24 25.61 -14.92
N LYS A 89 -0.75 24.94 -14.34
CA LYS A 89 -2.12 24.89 -14.85
C LYS A 89 -3.12 25.05 -13.71
N GLN A 90 -3.97 26.06 -13.78
CA GLN A 90 -5.03 26.23 -12.79
C GLN A 90 -6.13 25.19 -13.03
N ILE A 91 -6.52 24.48 -11.97
CA ILE A 91 -7.54 23.44 -12.01
C ILE A 91 -8.67 23.86 -11.07
N ALA A 92 -9.88 23.98 -11.60
CA ALA A 92 -11.07 24.21 -10.79
C ALA A 92 -11.50 22.93 -10.08
N ASP A 93 -11.92 23.04 -8.83
CA ASP A 93 -12.19 21.99 -7.86
C ASP A 93 -13.08 20.83 -8.40
N GLN A 94 -14.09 21.16 -9.19
CA GLN A 94 -15.03 20.15 -9.69
C GLN A 94 -14.46 19.19 -10.73
N ASN A 95 -13.48 19.61 -11.52
CA ASN A 95 -12.94 18.79 -12.61
C ASN A 95 -11.79 17.88 -12.17
N TRP A 96 -11.06 18.23 -11.12
CA TRP A 96 -9.91 17.43 -10.69
C TRP A 96 -10.34 16.16 -9.92
N MET A 97 -11.23 16.30 -8.94
CA MET A 97 -11.75 15.16 -8.19
C MET A 97 -12.55 14.20 -9.07
N GLU A 98 -13.28 14.70 -10.06
CA GLU A 98 -14.03 13.86 -11.00
C GLU A 98 -13.11 13.19 -12.01
N ALA A 99 -12.13 13.91 -12.57
CA ALA A 99 -11.15 13.35 -13.50
C ALA A 99 -10.28 12.28 -12.83
N TRP A 100 -9.83 12.53 -11.59
CA TRP A 100 -9.05 11.57 -10.81
C TRP A 100 -9.87 10.34 -10.44
N LYS A 101 -11.11 10.50 -10.00
CA LYS A 101 -12.04 9.40 -9.70
C LYS A 101 -12.34 8.50 -10.90
N GLN A 102 -12.38 9.05 -12.12
CA GLN A 102 -12.63 8.28 -13.33
C GLN A 102 -11.49 7.31 -13.69
N HIS A 103 -10.26 7.55 -13.21
CA HIS A 103 -9.11 6.69 -13.49
C HIS A 103 -9.03 5.47 -12.55
N TYR A 104 -9.77 5.48 -11.43
CA TYR A 104 -9.80 4.35 -10.52
C TYR A 104 -10.79 3.30 -10.97
N LYS A 105 -10.27 2.17 -11.42
CA LYS A 105 -11.06 0.98 -11.76
C LYS A 105 -11.08 0.01 -10.58
N PRO A 106 -12.21 -0.67 -10.34
CA PRO A 106 -12.25 -1.78 -9.40
C PRO A 106 -11.23 -2.87 -9.78
N ILE A 107 -10.52 -3.39 -8.78
CA ILE A 107 -9.49 -4.42 -8.96
C ILE A 107 -10.05 -5.75 -8.48
N LEU A 108 -10.17 -6.71 -9.38
CA LEU A 108 -10.61 -8.07 -9.07
C LEU A 108 -9.44 -8.83 -8.43
N ILE A 109 -9.65 -9.42 -7.24
CA ILE A 109 -8.66 -10.23 -6.56
C ILE A 109 -9.21 -11.64 -6.39
N GLY A 110 -8.43 -12.62 -6.81
CA GLY A 110 -8.86 -14.02 -6.75
C GLY A 110 -10.27 -14.22 -7.31
N GLN A 111 -11.07 -15.01 -6.63
CA GLN A 111 -12.45 -15.32 -7.06
C GLN A 111 -13.52 -14.54 -6.28
N ARG A 112 -13.23 -14.09 -5.06
CA ARG A 112 -14.21 -13.56 -4.11
C ARG A 112 -14.07 -12.08 -3.82
N LEU A 113 -12.87 -11.52 -3.88
CA LEU A 113 -12.58 -10.16 -3.43
C LEU A 113 -12.62 -9.15 -4.57
N LEU A 114 -12.91 -7.91 -4.22
CA LEU A 114 -12.92 -6.75 -5.12
C LEU A 114 -12.44 -5.53 -4.34
N ILE A 115 -11.35 -4.91 -4.76
CA ILE A 115 -10.91 -3.63 -4.21
C ILE A 115 -11.55 -2.52 -5.03
N LEU A 116 -12.09 -1.53 -4.35
CA LEU A 116 -12.65 -0.35 -5.01
C LEU A 116 -12.50 0.90 -4.14
N PRO A 117 -12.46 2.09 -4.78
CA PRO A 117 -12.49 3.35 -4.05
C PRO A 117 -13.75 3.47 -3.18
N ALA A 118 -13.61 4.16 -2.05
CA ALA A 118 -14.70 4.34 -1.07
C ALA A 118 -15.99 4.95 -1.65
N TRP A 119 -15.88 5.74 -2.74
CA TRP A 119 -17.01 6.42 -3.39
C TRP A 119 -17.71 5.61 -4.49
N LEU A 120 -17.18 4.43 -4.86
CA LEU A 120 -17.79 3.57 -5.89
C LEU A 120 -18.70 2.52 -5.27
N GLU A 121 -19.79 2.22 -5.96
CA GLU A 121 -20.58 1.04 -5.70
C GLU A 121 -20.00 -0.17 -6.44
N SER A 122 -20.19 -1.35 -5.86
CA SER A 122 -19.64 -2.58 -6.45
C SER A 122 -20.30 -2.91 -7.78
N PRO A 123 -19.54 -2.99 -8.88
CA PRO A 123 -20.07 -3.48 -10.17
C PRO A 123 -20.27 -5.00 -10.18
N GLU A 124 -19.71 -5.72 -9.21
CA GLU A 124 -19.68 -7.18 -9.12
C GLU A 124 -20.41 -7.64 -7.83
N PRO A 125 -21.76 -7.84 -7.90
CA PRO A 125 -22.56 -8.13 -6.69
C PRO A 125 -22.22 -9.49 -6.04
N LYS A 126 -21.53 -10.38 -6.74
CA LYS A 126 -21.09 -11.68 -6.20
C LYS A 126 -19.75 -11.61 -5.47
N ARG A 127 -19.03 -10.50 -5.57
CA ARG A 127 -17.73 -10.30 -4.91
C ARG A 127 -17.86 -9.50 -3.64
N ILE A 128 -16.96 -9.73 -2.73
CA ILE A 128 -16.85 -9.05 -1.45
C ILE A 128 -16.10 -7.73 -1.68
N PRO A 129 -16.75 -6.58 -1.56
CA PRO A 129 -16.10 -5.30 -1.79
C PRO A 129 -15.25 -4.88 -0.59
N ILE A 130 -14.02 -4.45 -0.86
CA ILE A 130 -13.12 -3.80 0.08
C ILE A 130 -12.98 -2.35 -0.38
N LYS A 131 -13.60 -1.43 0.34
CA LYS A 131 -13.60 0.00 0.03
C LYS A 131 -12.40 0.67 0.68
N ILE A 132 -11.53 1.30 -0.11
CA ILE A 132 -10.34 2.02 0.37
C ILE A 132 -10.33 3.43 -0.18
N ASP A 133 -9.90 4.39 0.65
CA ASP A 133 -9.61 5.75 0.20
C ASP A 133 -8.20 5.80 -0.41
N PRO A 134 -8.07 5.95 -1.74
CA PRO A 134 -6.75 5.91 -2.39
C PRO A 134 -5.90 7.17 -2.15
N GLY A 135 -6.45 8.21 -1.54
CA GLY A 135 -5.74 9.46 -1.22
C GLY A 135 -4.93 9.41 0.07
N MET A 136 -4.97 8.31 0.82
CA MET A 136 -4.43 8.23 2.17
C MET A 136 -3.48 7.03 2.29
N ALA A 137 -2.21 7.24 2.55
CA ALA A 137 -1.19 6.26 2.94
C ALA A 137 -0.93 5.07 1.96
N PHE A 138 0.18 4.38 2.22
CA PHE A 138 0.57 3.14 1.54
C PHE A 138 -0.52 2.05 1.71
N GLY A 139 -0.75 1.23 0.66
CA GLY A 139 -1.71 0.13 0.74
C GLY A 139 -3.09 0.42 0.11
N THR A 140 -3.11 1.21 -0.98
CA THR A 140 -4.35 1.50 -1.75
C THR A 140 -4.93 0.27 -2.45
N GLY A 141 -4.23 -0.87 -2.40
CA GLY A 141 -4.65 -2.11 -3.06
C GLY A 141 -4.21 -2.24 -4.52
N THR A 142 -3.69 -1.18 -5.13
CA THR A 142 -3.18 -1.21 -6.51
C THR A 142 -1.84 -1.91 -6.62
N HIS A 143 -1.03 -1.90 -5.54
CA HIS A 143 0.30 -2.50 -5.56
C HIS A 143 0.24 -4.03 -5.64
N PRO A 144 1.09 -4.69 -6.46
CA PRO A 144 1.12 -6.14 -6.61
C PRO A 144 1.23 -6.91 -5.28
N THR A 145 2.01 -6.41 -4.31
CA THR A 145 2.19 -7.07 -3.01
C THR A 145 0.90 -7.20 -2.22
N THR A 146 0.03 -6.19 -2.25
CA THR A 146 -1.27 -6.22 -1.60
C THR A 146 -2.20 -7.22 -2.28
N GLN A 147 -2.22 -7.24 -3.63
CA GLN A 147 -3.03 -8.18 -4.41
C GLN A 147 -2.62 -9.62 -4.12
N LEU A 148 -1.32 -9.90 -4.10
CA LEU A 148 -0.75 -11.23 -3.78
C LEU A 148 -1.10 -11.69 -2.35
N CYS A 149 -1.02 -10.80 -1.34
CA CYS A 149 -1.46 -11.13 0.01
C CYS A 149 -2.94 -11.52 0.04
N LEU A 150 -3.79 -10.72 -0.58
CA LEU A 150 -5.23 -10.96 -0.62
C LEU A 150 -5.58 -12.27 -1.34
N GLU A 151 -4.89 -12.60 -2.43
CA GLU A 151 -5.05 -13.89 -3.11
C GLU A 151 -4.66 -15.08 -2.22
N LEU A 152 -3.54 -14.99 -1.51
CA LEU A 152 -3.13 -16.04 -0.58
C LEU A 152 -4.10 -16.15 0.59
N MET A 153 -4.58 -15.03 1.16
CA MET A 153 -5.58 -15.03 2.22
C MET A 153 -6.90 -15.69 1.78
N GLU A 154 -7.34 -15.45 0.55
CA GLU A 154 -8.55 -16.07 0.00
C GLU A 154 -8.39 -17.60 -0.15
N ARG A 155 -7.18 -18.08 -0.38
CA ARG A 155 -6.83 -19.49 -0.56
C ARG A 155 -6.43 -20.20 0.73
N SER A 156 -6.13 -19.44 1.78
CA SER A 156 -5.86 -19.96 3.12
C SER A 156 -7.04 -20.77 3.66
N ALA A 157 -6.83 -21.40 4.80
CA ALA A 157 -7.91 -22.09 5.50
C ALA A 157 -9.09 -21.15 5.74
N ASP A 158 -10.27 -21.72 5.94
CA ASP A 158 -11.49 -20.98 6.25
C ASP A 158 -11.28 -20.05 7.47
N LEU A 159 -11.31 -18.75 7.24
CA LEU A 159 -11.07 -17.74 8.27
C LEU A 159 -12.24 -17.56 9.23
N ARG A 160 -13.38 -18.20 8.98
CA ARG A 160 -14.60 -18.03 9.81
C ARG A 160 -14.35 -18.37 11.26
N GLY A 161 -14.57 -17.37 12.11
CA GLY A 161 -14.43 -17.50 13.55
C GLY A 161 -12.99 -17.47 14.08
N LEU A 162 -11.99 -17.32 13.21
CA LEU A 162 -10.57 -17.25 13.59
C LEU A 162 -10.14 -15.81 13.92
N ASN A 163 -9.13 -15.69 14.76
CA ASN A 163 -8.40 -14.44 14.95
C ASN A 163 -7.31 -14.31 13.88
N VAL A 164 -7.00 -13.07 13.52
CA VAL A 164 -5.92 -12.75 12.57
C VAL A 164 -5.06 -11.63 13.15
N ILE A 165 -3.76 -11.65 12.88
CA ILE A 165 -2.84 -10.56 13.20
C ILE A 165 -2.29 -9.98 11.89
N ASP A 166 -2.34 -8.65 11.75
CA ASP A 166 -1.81 -7.88 10.62
C ASP A 166 -0.68 -6.97 11.12
N VAL A 167 0.56 -7.32 10.78
CA VAL A 167 1.77 -6.61 11.22
C VAL A 167 2.21 -5.62 10.15
N GLY A 168 2.21 -4.33 10.46
CA GLY A 168 2.39 -3.25 9.49
C GLY A 168 1.09 -3.03 8.69
N CYS A 169 -0.03 -2.80 9.38
CA CYS A 169 -1.36 -2.81 8.77
C CYS A 169 -1.60 -1.66 7.77
N GLY A 170 -0.84 -0.56 7.84
CA GLY A 170 -0.92 0.56 6.91
C GLY A 170 -2.34 1.13 6.77
N SER A 171 -2.93 0.96 5.60
CA SER A 171 -4.32 1.36 5.32
C SER A 171 -5.38 0.47 5.97
N GLY A 172 -4.99 -0.69 6.54
CA GLY A 172 -5.87 -1.71 7.09
C GLY A 172 -6.51 -2.64 6.04
N ILE A 173 -6.10 -2.57 4.80
CA ILE A 173 -6.73 -3.33 3.70
C ILE A 173 -6.72 -4.84 3.94
N LEU A 174 -5.61 -5.41 4.46
CA LEU A 174 -5.51 -6.85 4.75
C LEU A 174 -6.36 -7.20 5.97
N SER A 175 -6.35 -6.37 7.00
CA SER A 175 -7.21 -6.51 8.19
C SER A 175 -8.70 -6.52 7.82
N ILE A 176 -9.13 -5.56 6.99
CA ILE A 176 -10.51 -5.44 6.51
C ILE A 176 -10.89 -6.65 5.66
N ALA A 177 -9.98 -7.09 4.78
CA ALA A 177 -10.20 -8.28 3.96
C ALA A 177 -10.39 -9.53 4.83
N ALA A 178 -9.56 -9.73 5.86
CA ALA A 178 -9.68 -10.85 6.78
C ALA A 178 -11.07 -10.90 7.45
N LEU A 179 -11.54 -9.76 7.97
CA LEU A 179 -12.88 -9.65 8.57
C LEU A 179 -13.99 -9.96 7.57
N LYS A 180 -13.91 -9.41 6.37
CA LYS A 180 -14.90 -9.67 5.31
C LYS A 180 -14.84 -11.10 4.78
N LEU A 181 -13.73 -11.80 4.92
CA LEU A 181 -13.61 -13.25 4.65
C LEU A 181 -14.13 -14.11 5.82
N GLY A 182 -14.52 -13.50 6.94
CA GLY A 182 -15.18 -14.16 8.05
C GLY A 182 -14.36 -14.29 9.33
N ALA A 183 -13.18 -13.67 9.40
CA ALA A 183 -12.41 -13.63 10.64
C ALA A 183 -13.27 -13.05 11.79
N LYS A 184 -13.09 -13.59 13.00
CA LYS A 184 -13.83 -13.16 14.19
C LYS A 184 -13.33 -11.81 14.69
N THR A 185 -12.01 -11.68 14.78
CA THR A 185 -11.35 -10.47 15.27
C THR A 185 -10.01 -10.35 14.56
N VAL A 186 -9.62 -9.14 14.20
CA VAL A 186 -8.30 -8.86 13.67
C VAL A 186 -7.58 -7.88 14.57
N LEU A 187 -6.33 -8.17 14.89
CA LEU A 187 -5.40 -7.22 15.49
C LEU A 187 -4.51 -6.65 14.39
N GLY A 188 -4.68 -5.37 14.05
CA GLY A 188 -3.79 -4.62 13.18
C GLY A 188 -2.84 -3.74 13.98
N VAL A 189 -1.54 -3.86 13.75
CA VAL A 189 -0.55 -2.99 14.37
C VAL A 189 0.31 -2.30 13.33
N ASP A 190 0.68 -1.06 13.62
CA ASP A 190 1.62 -0.29 12.81
C ASP A 190 2.49 0.58 13.71
N ILE A 191 3.74 0.81 13.34
CA ILE A 191 4.65 1.70 14.06
C ILE A 191 4.26 3.18 13.88
N ASP A 192 3.57 3.48 12.77
CA ASP A 192 3.08 4.82 12.46
C ASP A 192 1.64 5.01 12.96
N ILE A 193 1.44 5.96 13.84
CA ILE A 193 0.12 6.29 14.40
C ILE A 193 -0.86 6.81 13.35
N GLU A 194 -0.39 7.44 12.28
CA GLU A 194 -1.25 7.92 11.19
C GLU A 194 -1.79 6.73 10.37
N SER A 195 -0.98 5.71 10.16
CA SER A 195 -1.41 4.42 9.57
C SER A 195 -2.52 3.79 10.41
N VAL A 196 -2.38 3.75 11.74
CA VAL A 196 -3.41 3.24 12.66
C VAL A 196 -4.73 4.02 12.53
N LYS A 197 -4.67 5.36 12.45
CA LYS A 197 -5.85 6.21 12.25
C LYS A 197 -6.52 5.96 10.90
N ASN A 198 -5.72 5.82 9.84
CA ASN A 198 -6.21 5.54 8.49
C ASN A 198 -6.89 4.17 8.41
N SER A 199 -6.30 3.15 9.03
CA SER A 199 -6.91 1.83 9.18
C SER A 199 -8.28 1.91 9.83
N ARG A 200 -8.43 2.69 10.90
CA ARG A 200 -9.73 2.89 11.58
C ARG A 200 -10.77 3.50 10.65
N LYS A 201 -10.42 4.58 9.96
CA LYS A 201 -11.31 5.25 9.00
C LYS A 201 -11.77 4.32 7.89
N ASN A 202 -10.85 3.51 7.33
CA ASN A 202 -11.17 2.54 6.30
C ASN A 202 -12.05 1.40 6.85
N ALA A 203 -11.81 0.92 8.07
CA ALA A 203 -12.64 -0.09 8.73
C ALA A 203 -14.08 0.39 8.92
N ASP A 204 -14.27 1.61 9.38
CA ASP A 204 -15.59 2.24 9.55
C ASP A 204 -16.31 2.36 8.20
N THR A 205 -15.60 2.77 7.14
CA THR A 205 -16.14 2.82 5.76
C THR A 205 -16.61 1.44 5.26
N ASN A 206 -15.97 0.37 5.73
CA ASN A 206 -16.29 -1.01 5.37
C ASN A 206 -17.30 -1.68 6.31
N GLY A 207 -17.70 -1.02 7.41
CA GLY A 207 -18.62 -1.55 8.40
C GLY A 207 -18.07 -2.71 9.24
N VAL A 208 -16.74 -2.73 9.48
CA VAL A 208 -16.03 -3.77 10.25
C VAL A 208 -15.20 -3.18 11.41
N GLY A 209 -15.59 -2.00 11.91
CA GLY A 209 -14.81 -1.26 12.89
C GLY A 209 -14.76 -1.88 14.27
N GLU A 210 -15.82 -2.59 14.70
CA GLU A 210 -15.91 -3.18 16.03
C GLU A 210 -15.01 -4.41 16.21
N GLU A 211 -14.87 -5.21 15.17
CA GLU A 211 -14.05 -6.44 15.16
C GLU A 211 -12.56 -6.17 14.88
N LEU A 212 -12.21 -4.95 14.47
CA LEU A 212 -10.84 -4.54 14.22
C LEU A 212 -10.23 -3.85 15.43
N MET A 213 -9.34 -4.55 16.10
CA MET A 213 -8.46 -4.01 17.12
C MET A 213 -7.25 -3.37 16.45
N LEU A 214 -6.99 -2.10 16.73
CA LEU A 214 -5.86 -1.36 16.15
C LEU A 214 -5.00 -0.77 17.25
N GLY A 215 -3.68 -0.80 17.05
CA GLY A 215 -2.74 -0.19 17.96
C GLY A 215 -1.41 0.19 17.34
N GLN A 216 -0.78 1.19 17.94
CA GLN A 216 0.60 1.53 17.58
C GLN A 216 1.55 0.51 18.21
N GLY A 217 2.38 -0.14 17.39
CA GLY A 217 3.34 -1.14 17.84
C GLY A 217 3.78 -2.07 16.73
N SER A 218 4.48 -3.11 17.13
CA SER A 218 5.04 -4.13 16.28
C SER A 218 5.00 -5.50 16.99
N VAL A 219 5.74 -6.47 16.53
CA VAL A 219 5.88 -7.83 17.10
C VAL A 219 6.21 -7.79 18.60
N THR A 220 7.13 -6.92 19.00
CA THR A 220 7.59 -6.78 20.39
C THR A 220 6.49 -6.35 21.34
N GLU A 221 5.64 -5.41 20.94
CA GLU A 221 4.52 -4.93 21.76
C GLU A 221 3.41 -5.98 21.86
N ILE A 222 3.19 -6.78 20.81
CA ILE A 222 2.24 -7.90 20.84
C ILE A 222 2.72 -8.96 21.83
N LEU A 223 3.98 -9.38 21.74
CA LEU A 223 4.57 -10.41 22.63
C LEU A 223 4.68 -9.93 24.08
N ALA A 224 4.93 -8.64 24.29
CA ALA A 224 4.92 -8.03 25.63
C ALA A 224 3.53 -8.03 26.29
N GLY A 225 2.47 -8.30 25.51
CA GLY A 225 1.09 -8.37 26.02
C GLY A 225 0.40 -7.03 26.10
N ASN A 226 0.84 -6.06 25.31
CA ASN A 226 0.17 -4.75 25.20
C ASN A 226 -1.20 -4.86 24.49
N PHE A 227 -1.43 -6.00 23.80
CA PHE A 227 -2.69 -6.30 23.10
C PHE A 227 -3.32 -7.58 23.63
N GLN A 228 -4.64 -7.72 23.44
CA GLN A 228 -5.39 -8.90 23.92
C GLN A 228 -5.04 -10.17 23.12
N ILE A 229 -4.72 -10.04 21.83
CA ILE A 229 -4.31 -11.14 20.95
C ILE A 229 -2.79 -11.17 20.91
N LYS A 230 -2.21 -12.32 21.30
CA LYS A 230 -0.75 -12.53 21.30
C LYS A 230 -0.28 -13.46 20.19
N SER A 231 -1.17 -14.33 19.71
CA SER A 231 -0.95 -15.23 18.59
C SER A 231 -2.25 -15.47 17.85
N ALA A 232 -2.15 -15.91 16.62
CA ALA A 232 -3.32 -16.17 15.77
C ALA A 232 -3.07 -17.34 14.81
N PRO A 233 -4.14 -18.04 14.37
CA PRO A 233 -4.07 -19.05 13.31
C PRO A 233 -3.59 -18.48 11.97
N LEU A 234 -3.84 -17.20 11.69
CA LEU A 234 -3.31 -16.49 10.52
C LEU A 234 -2.62 -15.20 10.95
N VAL A 235 -1.37 -15.03 10.49
CA VAL A 235 -0.60 -13.79 10.59
C VAL A 235 -0.34 -13.27 9.19
N VAL A 236 -0.46 -11.99 8.95
CA VAL A 236 -0.12 -11.36 7.68
C VAL A 236 0.84 -10.21 7.89
N ALA A 237 1.78 -10.01 6.97
CA ALA A 237 2.67 -8.85 6.96
C ALA A 237 3.05 -8.51 5.52
N ASN A 238 2.68 -7.30 5.08
CA ASN A 238 3.04 -6.76 3.77
C ASN A 238 3.99 -5.58 3.95
N ILE A 239 5.26 -5.88 4.22
CA ILE A 239 6.32 -4.94 4.51
C ILE A 239 7.63 -5.36 3.83
N LEU A 240 8.63 -4.48 3.79
CA LEU A 240 9.88 -4.76 3.09
C LEU A 240 10.62 -6.00 3.64
N ALA A 241 11.18 -6.83 2.75
CA ALA A 241 11.89 -8.06 3.09
C ALA A 241 12.97 -7.91 4.18
N PRO A 242 13.83 -6.87 4.19
CA PRO A 242 14.81 -6.69 5.26
C PRO A 242 14.17 -6.46 6.64
N ILE A 243 12.96 -5.88 6.67
CA ILE A 243 12.21 -5.69 7.92
C ILE A 243 11.62 -7.01 8.37
N ILE A 244 11.02 -7.79 7.47
CA ILE A 244 10.49 -9.13 7.78
C ILE A 244 11.58 -10.01 8.42
N ILE A 245 12.79 -10.04 7.84
CA ILE A 245 13.91 -10.82 8.36
C ILE A 245 14.25 -10.40 9.80
N ARG A 246 14.33 -9.09 10.07
CA ARG A 246 14.56 -8.57 11.44
C ARG A 246 13.42 -8.91 12.40
N LEU A 247 12.18 -8.91 11.92
CA LEU A 247 11.03 -9.26 12.76
C LEU A 247 11.01 -10.74 13.15
N PHE A 248 11.58 -11.63 12.34
CA PHE A 248 11.78 -13.02 12.76
C PHE A 248 12.70 -13.13 14.00
N ASP A 249 13.71 -12.28 14.09
CA ASP A 249 14.56 -12.22 15.30
C ASP A 249 13.85 -11.56 16.49
N ALA A 250 12.87 -10.70 16.23
CA ALA A 250 12.01 -10.12 17.25
C ALA A 250 10.83 -11.02 17.68
N GLY A 251 10.69 -12.25 17.11
CA GLY A 251 9.66 -13.21 17.49
C GLY A 251 8.44 -13.27 16.56
N LEU A 252 8.53 -12.80 15.32
CA LEU A 252 7.39 -12.84 14.37
C LEU A 252 6.77 -14.23 14.23
N ALA A 253 7.58 -15.29 14.22
CA ALA A 253 7.10 -16.67 14.16
C ALA A 253 6.29 -17.09 15.40
N GLU A 254 6.51 -16.45 16.55
CA GLU A 254 5.79 -16.79 17.80
C GLU A 254 4.33 -16.29 17.77
N LEU A 255 4.02 -15.30 16.90
CA LEU A 255 2.67 -14.83 16.68
C LEU A 255 1.80 -15.87 15.95
N VAL A 256 2.41 -16.84 15.26
CA VAL A 256 1.69 -17.89 14.53
C VAL A 256 1.38 -19.05 15.48
N GLU A 257 0.12 -19.43 15.63
CA GLU A 257 -0.28 -20.58 16.44
C GLU A 257 0.22 -21.91 15.85
N PRO A 258 0.29 -22.99 16.64
CA PRO A 258 0.58 -24.33 16.11
C PRO A 258 -0.40 -24.70 15.00
N ASN A 259 0.10 -25.20 13.87
CA ASN A 259 -0.63 -25.45 12.62
C ASN A 259 -1.21 -24.18 11.96
N GLY A 260 -0.83 -23.00 12.42
CA GLY A 260 -1.21 -21.72 11.81
C GLY A 260 -0.38 -21.41 10.56
N GLU A 261 -0.71 -20.29 9.96
CA GLU A 261 -0.12 -19.83 8.71
C GLU A 261 0.34 -18.37 8.84
N ILE A 262 1.44 -18.04 8.19
CA ILE A 262 1.85 -16.65 8.00
C ILE A 262 1.98 -16.36 6.51
N ILE A 263 1.43 -15.21 6.08
CA ILE A 263 1.53 -14.70 4.71
C ILE A 263 2.39 -13.44 4.74
N LEU A 264 3.48 -13.48 3.98
CA LEU A 264 4.48 -12.42 3.89
C LEU A 264 4.53 -11.88 2.47
N SER A 265 4.52 -10.56 2.30
CA SER A 265 4.73 -9.87 1.02
C SER A 265 5.47 -8.54 1.22
N GLY A 266 5.64 -7.76 0.14
CA GLY A 266 6.60 -6.65 0.12
C GLY A 266 8.02 -7.14 -0.18
N ILE A 267 8.13 -8.28 -0.85
CA ILE A 267 9.34 -9.03 -1.11
C ILE A 267 9.62 -9.01 -2.61
N LEU A 268 10.80 -8.58 -3.02
CA LEU A 268 11.25 -8.73 -4.40
C LEU A 268 11.69 -10.17 -4.67
N ALA A 269 11.50 -10.66 -5.89
CA ALA A 269 11.77 -12.05 -6.26
C ALA A 269 13.17 -12.53 -5.88
N HIS A 270 14.20 -11.67 -6.05
CA HIS A 270 15.58 -11.99 -5.67
C HIS A 270 15.81 -12.03 -4.14
N GLN A 271 14.87 -11.53 -3.33
CA GLN A 271 14.94 -11.56 -1.85
C GLN A 271 14.17 -12.73 -1.24
N ALA A 272 13.37 -13.44 -2.05
CA ALA A 272 12.44 -14.46 -1.56
C ALA A 272 13.13 -15.57 -0.76
N GLU A 273 14.26 -16.10 -1.27
CA GLU A 273 14.99 -17.18 -0.58
C GLU A 273 15.55 -16.73 0.77
N ASN A 274 16.06 -15.52 0.90
CA ASN A 274 16.56 -15.00 2.17
C ASN A 274 15.45 -14.94 3.23
N VAL A 275 14.23 -14.54 2.82
CA VAL A 275 13.06 -14.53 3.73
C VAL A 275 12.64 -15.96 4.10
N ILE A 276 12.64 -16.89 3.15
CA ILE A 276 12.32 -18.30 3.38
C ILE A 276 13.32 -18.95 4.35
N GLU A 277 14.62 -18.71 4.17
CA GLU A 277 15.66 -19.21 5.05
C GLU A 277 15.51 -18.67 6.48
N ALA A 278 15.24 -17.36 6.63
CA ALA A 278 14.97 -16.75 7.94
C ALA A 278 13.73 -17.38 8.62
N ALA A 279 12.68 -17.65 7.86
CA ALA A 279 11.47 -18.30 8.36
C ALA A 279 11.72 -19.76 8.74
N GLN A 280 12.46 -20.51 7.94
CA GLN A 280 12.81 -21.92 8.21
C GLN A 280 13.67 -22.05 9.47
N ALA A 281 14.58 -21.12 9.74
CA ALA A 281 15.34 -21.06 10.98
C ALA A 281 14.45 -20.91 12.23
N LYS A 282 13.21 -20.44 12.05
CA LYS A 282 12.17 -20.33 13.10
C LYS A 282 11.11 -21.44 12.99
N SER A 283 11.43 -22.57 12.33
CA SER A 283 10.57 -23.75 12.16
C SER A 283 9.31 -23.54 11.32
N LEU A 284 9.25 -22.50 10.50
CA LEU A 284 8.20 -22.31 9.52
C LEU A 284 8.54 -23.04 8.21
N LYS A 285 7.55 -23.61 7.54
CA LYS A 285 7.72 -24.34 6.28
C LYS A 285 6.95 -23.68 5.16
N ARG A 286 7.59 -23.48 4.00
CA ARG A 286 6.92 -22.93 2.80
C ARG A 286 5.73 -23.78 2.41
N ASN A 287 4.57 -23.14 2.21
CA ASN A 287 3.31 -23.76 1.83
C ASN A 287 2.90 -23.36 0.40
N ASP A 288 2.85 -22.07 0.10
CA ASP A 288 2.54 -21.53 -1.26
C ASP A 288 3.39 -20.29 -1.53
N GLN A 289 3.52 -19.94 -2.79
CA GLN A 289 4.21 -18.72 -3.25
C GLN A 289 3.53 -18.21 -4.50
N ARG A 290 3.35 -16.89 -4.58
CA ARG A 290 2.76 -16.19 -5.72
C ARG A 290 3.66 -15.06 -6.14
N GLN A 291 3.60 -14.71 -7.44
CA GLN A 291 4.41 -13.64 -8.01
C GLN A 291 3.59 -12.85 -9.01
N ILE A 292 3.73 -11.53 -8.97
CA ILE A 292 3.28 -10.59 -10.00
C ILE A 292 4.46 -9.68 -10.31
N ALA A 293 4.93 -9.69 -11.56
CA ALA A 293 6.17 -9.03 -11.99
C ALA A 293 7.34 -9.38 -11.04
N ASP A 294 8.02 -8.39 -10.48
CA ASP A 294 9.15 -8.58 -9.56
C ASP A 294 8.75 -8.81 -8.09
N TRP A 295 7.46 -8.83 -7.76
CA TRP A 295 6.96 -8.93 -6.40
C TRP A 295 6.44 -10.31 -6.05
N VAL A 296 6.75 -10.75 -4.84
CA VAL A 296 6.40 -12.08 -4.35
C VAL A 296 5.62 -11.98 -3.04
N ALA A 297 4.64 -12.88 -2.87
CA ALA A 297 4.08 -13.21 -1.59
C ALA A 297 4.31 -14.69 -1.28
N ILE A 298 4.60 -14.99 -0.02
CA ILE A 298 4.97 -16.32 0.47
C ILE A 298 4.04 -16.68 1.62
N SER A 299 3.44 -17.86 1.55
CA SER A 299 2.71 -18.49 2.66
C SER A 299 3.61 -19.54 3.30
N LEU A 300 3.70 -19.50 4.64
CA LEU A 300 4.44 -20.49 5.42
C LEU A 300 3.56 -21.01 6.55
N LYS A 301 3.73 -22.28 6.92
CA LYS A 301 3.02 -22.97 8.02
C LYS A 301 3.96 -23.27 9.17
N ARG A 302 3.42 -23.15 10.39
CA ARG A 302 4.11 -23.53 11.62
C ARG A 302 3.90 -25.00 11.98
#